data_00d9dcd5d414e65a484cae8f33f675fa
#
_entry.id   00d9dcd5d414e65a484cae8f33f675fa
#
_cell.length_a   1.000
_cell.length_b   1.000
_cell.length_c   1.000
_cell.angle_alpha   90.00
_cell.angle_beta   90.00
_cell.angle_gamma   90.00
#
_symmetry.space_group_name_H-M   'P 1'
#
loop_
_entity.id
_entity.type
_entity.pdbx_description
1 polymer ?
#
loop_
_entity_poly.entity_id
_entity_poly.type
_entity_poly.pdbx_seq_one_letter_code
_entity_poly.pdbx_strand_id
1 'polypeptide(L)'
;MEIQYNWKTKLFSNRFEIYQNDIMKGEVDKERWSRKVSGELNARRVLFETKGVFKYETLITDLQGNLPLGNVKYTPWKAKSVILYQNKEYRWQFDNLLRSKWSISDENGVLIKYHSHALTGIIVSYTRDEILILTGFFIRNFLKQKSAEIAATS
;
A
#
# COMPACT_ATOMS: atom_id res chain seq x y z
N MET A 1 10.30 18.62 -4.21
CA MET A 1 8.84 18.62 -4.04
C MET A 1 8.47 17.59 -2.99
N GLU A 2 7.65 17.97 -2.04
CA GLU A 2 7.18 17.08 -0.98
C GLU A 2 5.67 17.21 -0.86
N ILE A 3 4.98 16.07 -0.86
CA ILE A 3 3.52 16.02 -0.70
C ILE A 3 3.24 15.24 0.58
N GLN A 4 2.39 15.78 1.44
CA GLN A 4 1.97 15.09 2.66
C GLN A 4 0.49 14.80 2.62
N TYR A 5 0.14 13.56 2.95
CA TYR A 5 -1.23 13.12 3.18
C TYR A 5 -1.35 12.60 4.61
N ASN A 6 -2.55 12.74 5.16
CA ASN A 6 -2.92 12.07 6.41
C ASN A 6 -3.97 11.02 6.07
N TRP A 7 -3.86 9.85 6.69
CA TRP A 7 -4.88 8.83 6.52
C TRP A 7 -5.50 8.49 7.87
N LYS A 8 -6.74 8.04 7.84
CA LYS A 8 -7.45 7.57 9.04
C LYS A 8 -8.42 6.46 8.67
N THR A 9 -8.73 5.64 9.66
CA THR A 9 -9.78 4.62 9.57
C THR A 9 -10.47 4.52 10.91
N LYS A 10 -11.58 3.80 10.95
CA LYS A 10 -12.30 3.45 12.18
C LYS A 10 -12.21 1.95 12.38
N LEU A 11 -12.35 1.48 13.62
CA LEU A 11 -12.12 0.09 14.00
C LEU A 11 -12.96 -0.90 13.18
N PHE A 12 -14.22 -0.58 12.91
CA PHE A 12 -15.11 -1.44 12.14
C PHE A 12 -15.48 -0.86 10.78
N SER A 13 -14.73 0.12 10.31
CA SER A 13 -14.91 0.69 8.98
C SER A 13 -14.40 -0.28 7.90
N ASN A 14 -15.00 -0.22 6.72
CA ASN A 14 -14.59 -1.01 5.56
C ASN A 14 -13.60 -0.28 4.65
N ARG A 15 -13.08 0.88 5.08
CA ARG A 15 -12.15 1.67 4.27
C ARG A 15 -11.19 2.50 5.10
N PHE A 16 -10.06 2.86 4.47
CA PHE A 16 -9.17 3.93 4.91
C PHE A 16 -9.49 5.19 4.11
N GLU A 17 -9.47 6.34 4.77
CA GLU A 17 -9.67 7.63 4.12
C GLU A 17 -8.36 8.41 4.09
N ILE A 18 -8.05 9.02 2.95
CA ILE A 18 -6.80 9.77 2.75
C ILE A 18 -7.14 11.24 2.54
N TYR A 19 -6.47 12.09 3.30
CA TYR A 19 -6.73 13.54 3.34
C TYR A 19 -5.46 14.32 3.03
N GLN A 20 -5.65 15.48 2.44
CA GLN A 20 -4.61 16.49 2.28
C GLN A 20 -5.22 17.84 2.67
N ASN A 21 -4.62 18.54 3.66
CA ASN A 21 -5.14 19.82 4.16
C ASN A 21 -6.62 19.72 4.57
N ASP A 22 -6.97 18.65 5.28
CA ASP A 22 -8.32 18.35 5.78
C ASP A 22 -9.37 18.10 4.68
N ILE A 23 -8.94 17.98 3.44
CA ILE A 23 -9.81 17.65 2.31
C ILE A 23 -9.58 16.18 1.93
N MET A 24 -10.66 15.41 1.83
CA MET A 24 -10.58 14.01 1.42
C MET A 24 -10.14 13.91 -0.04
N LYS A 25 -9.04 13.21 -0.28
CA LYS A 25 -8.43 13.05 -1.60
C LYS A 25 -8.52 11.63 -2.13
N GLY A 26 -8.79 10.67 -1.26
CA GLY A 26 -8.87 9.29 -1.69
C GLY A 26 -9.34 8.34 -0.60
N GLU A 27 -9.44 7.08 -0.98
CA GLU A 27 -9.81 6.00 -0.07
C GLU A 27 -9.25 4.66 -0.57
N VAL A 28 -9.08 3.72 0.35
CA VAL A 28 -8.66 2.36 0.05
C VAL A 28 -9.59 1.41 0.80
N ASP A 29 -10.09 0.39 0.10
CA ASP A 29 -10.92 -0.63 0.70
C ASP A 29 -10.17 -1.39 1.78
N LYS A 30 -10.92 -1.84 2.80
CA LYS A 30 -10.38 -2.53 3.97
C LYS A 30 -11.05 -3.88 4.16
N GLU A 31 -11.52 -4.50 3.09
CA GLU A 31 -12.20 -5.78 3.16
C GLU A 31 -11.23 -6.89 3.57
N ARG A 32 -11.60 -7.58 4.66
CA ARG A 32 -10.73 -8.54 5.34
C ARG A 32 -10.45 -9.80 4.54
N TRP A 33 -11.38 -10.25 3.73
CA TRP A 33 -11.30 -11.54 3.05
C TRP A 33 -11.17 -11.43 1.54
N SER A 34 -11.19 -10.21 1.01
CA SER A 34 -11.07 -9.99 -0.42
C SER A 34 -9.63 -10.10 -0.87
N ARG A 35 -9.41 -10.85 -1.95
CA ARG A 35 -8.13 -10.84 -2.66
C ARG A 35 -8.04 -9.70 -3.66
N LYS A 36 -9.11 -8.94 -3.76
CA LYS A 36 -9.19 -7.76 -4.62
C LYS A 36 -9.47 -6.55 -3.75
N VAL A 37 -8.55 -5.59 -3.80
CA VAL A 37 -8.66 -4.35 -3.04
C VAL A 37 -8.58 -3.20 -4.02
N SER A 38 -9.56 -2.32 -4.02
CA SER A 38 -9.52 -1.12 -4.83
C SER A 38 -9.11 0.09 -3.99
N GLY A 39 -8.47 1.04 -4.64
CA GLY A 39 -8.09 2.30 -4.03
C GLY A 39 -8.20 3.45 -5.01
N GLU A 40 -8.33 4.65 -4.47
CA GLU A 40 -8.42 5.87 -5.25
C GLU A 40 -7.63 6.97 -4.55
N LEU A 41 -6.92 7.77 -5.33
CA LEU A 41 -6.25 8.97 -4.84
C LEU A 41 -6.23 10.00 -5.95
N ASN A 42 -6.74 11.20 -5.66
CA ASN A 42 -6.86 12.29 -6.64
C ASN A 42 -7.53 11.83 -7.95
N ALA A 43 -8.62 11.07 -7.83
CA ALA A 43 -9.40 10.51 -8.92
C ALA A 43 -8.69 9.41 -9.74
N ARG A 44 -7.45 9.03 -9.40
CA ARG A 44 -6.78 7.86 -9.99
C ARG A 44 -7.21 6.61 -9.23
N ARG A 45 -7.75 5.64 -9.94
CA ARG A 45 -8.26 4.39 -9.35
C ARG A 45 -7.42 3.19 -9.75
N VAL A 46 -7.16 2.33 -8.78
CA VAL A 46 -6.30 1.16 -8.93
C VAL A 46 -6.98 -0.07 -8.33
N LEU A 47 -6.71 -1.23 -8.91
CA LEU A 47 -7.10 -2.52 -8.36
C LEU A 47 -5.84 -3.30 -8.01
N PHE A 48 -5.79 -3.82 -6.78
CA PHE A 48 -4.78 -4.75 -6.33
C PHE A 48 -5.40 -6.13 -6.23
N GLU A 49 -4.90 -7.06 -7.01
CA GLU A 49 -5.41 -8.43 -7.05
C GLU A 49 -4.31 -9.39 -6.66
N THR A 50 -4.47 -10.09 -5.52
CA THR A 50 -3.46 -10.98 -4.98
C THR A 50 -3.79 -12.43 -5.29
N LYS A 51 -2.81 -13.16 -5.78
CA LYS A 51 -2.89 -14.59 -6.13
C LYS A 51 -1.82 -15.38 -5.39
N GLY A 52 -2.06 -16.67 -5.23
CA GLY A 52 -1.12 -17.61 -4.61
C GLY A 52 -1.60 -18.14 -3.29
N VAL A 53 -0.98 -19.24 -2.84
CA VAL A 53 -1.28 -19.89 -1.56
C VAL A 53 -0.09 -19.82 -0.62
N PHE A 54 1.07 -20.25 -1.07
CA PHE A 54 2.33 -20.21 -0.31
C PHE A 54 3.21 -19.04 -0.75
N LYS A 55 3.12 -18.66 -2.01
CA LYS A 55 3.88 -17.56 -2.58
C LYS A 55 2.89 -16.58 -3.21
N TYR A 56 2.82 -15.39 -2.64
CA TYR A 56 1.86 -14.38 -3.07
C TYR A 56 2.47 -13.44 -4.10
N GLU A 57 1.61 -13.00 -5.02
CA GLU A 57 1.90 -11.96 -5.98
C GLU A 57 0.66 -11.08 -6.13
N THR A 58 0.84 -9.78 -6.11
CA THR A 58 -0.24 -8.82 -6.30
C THR A 58 -0.09 -8.16 -7.66
N LEU A 59 -1.15 -8.20 -8.45
CA LEU A 59 -1.21 -7.49 -9.73
C LEU A 59 -1.76 -6.09 -9.50
N ILE A 60 -1.16 -5.11 -10.16
CA ILE A 60 -1.55 -3.69 -10.09
C ILE A 60 -2.21 -3.33 -11.41
N THR A 61 -3.48 -2.95 -11.38
CA THR A 61 -4.24 -2.59 -12.58
C THR A 61 -4.82 -1.19 -12.44
N ASP A 62 -4.61 -0.36 -13.46
CA ASP A 62 -5.27 0.94 -13.56
C ASP A 62 -6.73 0.71 -13.98
N LEU A 63 -7.68 1.07 -13.11
CA LEU A 63 -9.10 0.83 -13.39
C LEU A 63 -9.69 1.77 -14.44
N GLN A 64 -9.09 2.93 -14.66
CA GLN A 64 -9.60 3.88 -15.64
C GLN A 64 -9.32 3.46 -17.08
N GLY A 65 -8.14 2.87 -17.30
CA GLY A 65 -7.78 2.34 -18.61
C GLY A 65 -7.85 0.83 -18.71
N ASN A 66 -8.16 0.15 -17.60
CA ASN A 66 -8.11 -1.30 -17.50
C ASN A 66 -6.75 -1.85 -17.95
N LEU A 67 -5.67 -1.15 -17.57
CA LEU A 67 -4.30 -1.44 -17.98
C LEU A 67 -3.52 -2.10 -16.84
N PRO A 68 -2.87 -3.25 -17.10
CA PRO A 68 -1.93 -3.80 -16.14
C PRO A 68 -0.70 -2.88 -16.04
N LEU A 69 -0.37 -2.46 -14.84
CA LEU A 69 0.75 -1.54 -14.58
C LEU A 69 1.97 -2.24 -14.03
N GLY A 70 1.79 -3.40 -13.39
CA GLY A 70 2.89 -4.13 -12.80
C GLY A 70 2.45 -5.11 -11.74
N ASN A 71 3.39 -5.47 -10.86
CA ASN A 71 3.10 -6.43 -9.79
C ASN A 71 3.96 -6.18 -8.57
N VAL A 72 3.57 -6.82 -7.46
CA VAL A 72 4.34 -6.85 -6.21
C VAL A 72 4.68 -8.29 -5.90
N LYS A 73 5.96 -8.55 -5.64
CA LYS A 73 6.45 -9.84 -5.16
C LYS A 73 6.92 -9.70 -3.73
N TYR A 74 6.45 -10.61 -2.88
CA TYR A 74 6.67 -10.53 -1.44
C TYR A 74 7.77 -11.48 -0.99
N THR A 75 8.56 -11.03 -0.01
CA THR A 75 9.48 -11.89 0.74
C THR A 75 9.03 -11.82 2.20
N PRO A 76 8.06 -12.65 2.62
CA PRO A 76 7.34 -12.46 3.89
C PRO A 76 8.23 -12.45 5.12
N TRP A 77 9.20 -13.39 5.21
CA TRP A 77 10.07 -13.47 6.38
C TRP A 77 11.10 -12.34 6.47
N LYS A 78 11.32 -11.62 5.38
CA LYS A 78 12.25 -10.48 5.37
C LYS A 78 11.55 -9.14 5.53
N ALA A 79 10.20 -9.15 5.61
CA ALA A 79 9.39 -7.94 5.70
C ALA A 79 9.73 -6.93 4.58
N LYS A 80 10.01 -7.46 3.39
CA LYS A 80 10.39 -6.69 2.21
C LYS A 80 9.57 -7.14 1.01
N SER A 81 9.43 -6.25 0.04
CA SER A 81 8.75 -6.55 -1.21
C SER A 81 9.42 -5.82 -2.36
N VAL A 82 9.27 -6.38 -3.55
CA VAL A 82 9.75 -5.76 -4.79
C VAL A 82 8.53 -5.39 -5.61
N ILE A 83 8.47 -4.13 -6.03
CA ILE A 83 7.41 -3.61 -6.87
C ILE A 83 7.99 -3.41 -8.27
N LEU A 84 7.43 -4.13 -9.25
CA LEU A 84 7.69 -3.85 -10.66
C LEU A 84 6.53 -3.01 -11.16
N TYR A 85 6.81 -1.76 -11.50
CA TYR A 85 5.77 -0.81 -11.85
C TYR A 85 6.22 0.02 -13.05
N GLN A 86 5.48 -0.08 -14.15
CA GLN A 86 5.79 0.62 -15.41
C GLN A 86 7.25 0.40 -15.85
N ASN A 87 7.68 -0.86 -15.85
CA ASN A 87 9.02 -1.30 -16.25
C ASN A 87 10.16 -0.79 -15.37
N LYS A 88 9.85 -0.34 -14.15
CA LYS A 88 10.83 0.09 -13.17
C LYS A 88 10.68 -0.69 -11.89
N GLU A 89 11.79 -0.98 -11.23
CA GLU A 89 11.82 -1.71 -9.97
C GLU A 89 11.91 -0.75 -8.79
N TYR A 90 11.05 -0.98 -7.79
CA TYR A 90 11.06 -0.27 -6.52
C TYR A 90 11.12 -1.27 -5.39
N ARG A 91 11.66 -0.85 -4.25
CA ARG A 91 11.75 -1.67 -3.05
C ARG A 91 10.82 -1.10 -1.98
N TRP A 92 10.08 -1.99 -1.35
CA TRP A 92 9.23 -1.69 -0.21
C TRP A 92 9.77 -2.42 1.02
N GLN A 93 9.84 -1.75 2.18
CA GLN A 93 10.29 -2.38 3.42
C GLN A 93 9.70 -1.68 4.64
N PHE A 94 9.63 -2.43 5.76
CA PHE A 94 9.45 -1.81 7.06
C PHE A 94 10.77 -1.17 7.50
N ASP A 95 10.67 0.03 8.10
CA ASP A 95 11.84 0.81 8.52
C ASP A 95 12.11 0.72 10.02
N ASN A 96 11.23 0.04 10.77
CA ASN A 96 11.42 -0.17 12.21
C ASN A 96 10.87 -1.53 12.67
N LEU A 97 11.28 -1.95 13.87
CA LEU A 97 10.88 -3.24 14.43
C LEU A 97 9.39 -3.30 14.80
N LEU A 98 8.81 -2.18 15.16
CA LEU A 98 7.39 -2.11 15.52
C LEU A 98 6.47 -2.14 14.31
N ARG A 99 7.04 -2.10 13.11
CA ARG A 99 6.30 -2.11 11.83
C ARG A 99 5.30 -0.96 11.72
N SER A 100 5.63 0.18 12.35
CA SER A 100 4.83 1.40 12.27
C SER A 100 5.35 2.39 11.23
N LYS A 101 6.52 2.14 10.65
CA LYS A 101 7.12 2.94 9.58
C LYS A 101 7.53 2.05 8.44
N TRP A 102 7.25 2.49 7.23
CA TRP A 102 7.65 1.77 6.02
C TRP A 102 7.91 2.76 4.90
N SER A 103 8.53 2.28 3.81
CA SER A 103 8.92 3.16 2.73
C SER A 103 9.02 2.44 1.40
N ILE A 104 8.95 3.23 0.34
CA ILE A 104 9.29 2.81 -1.02
C ILE A 104 10.53 3.58 -1.44
N SER A 105 11.49 2.86 -2.03
CA SER A 105 12.72 3.46 -2.56
C SER A 105 13.04 2.92 -3.95
N ASP A 106 13.81 3.69 -4.69
CA ASP A 106 14.42 3.26 -5.96
C ASP A 106 15.93 3.34 -5.84
N GLU A 107 16.65 3.28 -6.98
CA GLU A 107 18.11 3.36 -6.98
C GLU A 107 18.68 4.68 -6.48
N ASN A 108 17.86 5.74 -6.45
CA ASN A 108 18.29 7.06 -6.01
C ASN A 108 17.94 7.37 -4.54
N GLY A 109 17.23 6.46 -3.88
CA GLY A 109 16.87 6.61 -2.48
C GLY A 109 15.38 6.51 -2.19
N VAL A 110 14.98 6.98 -1.02
CA VAL A 110 13.58 6.90 -0.55
C VAL A 110 12.70 7.89 -1.32
N LEU A 111 11.60 7.38 -1.86
CA LEU A 111 10.60 8.17 -2.59
C LEU A 111 9.36 8.47 -1.76
N ILE A 112 8.92 7.51 -0.93
CA ILE A 112 7.68 7.64 -0.17
C ILE A 112 7.91 7.06 1.22
N LYS A 113 7.54 7.82 2.24
CA LYS A 113 7.61 7.40 3.64
C LYS A 113 6.21 7.34 4.23
N TYR A 114 5.96 6.30 5.00
CA TYR A 114 4.67 6.07 5.64
C TYR A 114 4.87 5.90 7.14
N HIS A 115 3.91 6.38 7.91
CA HIS A 115 3.89 6.20 9.35
C HIS A 115 2.47 5.88 9.80
N SER A 116 2.36 4.94 10.74
CA SER A 116 1.11 4.51 11.33
C SER A 116 1.13 4.78 12.83
N HIS A 117 0.05 5.36 13.35
CA HIS A 117 -0.17 5.52 14.77
C HIS A 117 -1.62 5.14 15.08
N ALA A 118 -1.81 3.89 15.57
CA ALA A 118 -3.15 3.30 15.77
C ALA A 118 -3.99 3.36 14.50
N LEU A 119 -5.09 4.11 14.49
CA LEU A 119 -6.04 4.17 13.38
C LEU A 119 -5.79 5.36 12.44
N THR A 120 -4.66 6.03 12.59
CA THR A 120 -4.27 7.18 11.77
C THR A 120 -2.83 7.04 11.29
N GLY A 121 -2.42 7.90 10.38
CA GLY A 121 -1.05 7.94 9.94
C GLY A 121 -0.76 9.05 8.95
N ILE A 122 0.48 9.06 8.48
CA ILE A 122 1.01 10.09 7.59
C ILE A 122 1.71 9.42 6.41
N ILE A 123 1.56 10.01 5.24
CA ILE A 123 2.30 9.66 4.03
C ILE A 123 3.05 10.90 3.58
N VAL A 124 4.37 10.78 3.43
CA VAL A 124 5.21 11.84 2.87
C VAL A 124 5.79 11.33 1.56
N SER A 125 5.42 11.96 0.45
CA SER A 125 5.82 11.51 -0.87
C SER A 125 6.64 12.55 -1.60
N TYR A 126 7.71 12.09 -2.25
CA TYR A 126 8.54 12.90 -3.15
C TYR A 126 8.21 12.58 -4.62
N THR A 127 7.13 11.87 -4.86
CA THR A 127 6.58 11.61 -6.19
C THR A 127 5.09 11.97 -6.23
N ARG A 128 4.59 12.30 -7.42
CA ARG A 128 3.16 12.56 -7.65
C ARG A 128 2.40 11.34 -8.17
N ASP A 129 3.06 10.20 -8.23
CA ASP A 129 2.42 8.99 -8.73
C ASP A 129 1.47 8.40 -7.68
N GLU A 130 0.20 8.69 -7.81
CA GLU A 130 -0.85 8.28 -6.88
C GLU A 130 -0.94 6.76 -6.75
N ILE A 131 -0.77 6.03 -7.84
CA ILE A 131 -0.87 4.56 -7.81
C ILE A 131 0.31 3.98 -7.05
N LEU A 132 1.51 4.52 -7.21
CA LEU A 132 2.67 4.07 -6.43
C LEU A 132 2.48 4.37 -4.94
N ILE A 133 1.94 5.55 -4.61
CA ILE A 133 1.61 5.90 -3.22
C ILE A 133 0.61 4.91 -2.62
N LEU A 134 -0.45 4.59 -3.35
CA LEU A 134 -1.46 3.62 -2.92
C LEU A 134 -0.88 2.21 -2.80
N THR A 135 0.04 1.84 -3.68
CA THR A 135 0.69 0.52 -3.66
C THR A 135 1.44 0.29 -2.36
N GLY A 136 2.25 1.26 -1.93
CA GLY A 136 2.99 1.14 -0.67
C GLY A 136 2.07 1.05 0.55
N PHE A 137 0.97 1.76 0.53
CA PHE A 137 -0.06 1.68 1.56
C PHE A 137 -0.73 0.31 1.57
N PHE A 138 -1.09 -0.21 0.41
CA PHE A 138 -1.70 -1.53 0.25
C PHE A 138 -0.81 -2.65 0.80
N ILE A 139 0.49 -2.64 0.46
CA ILE A 139 1.42 -3.70 0.87
C ILE A 139 1.44 -3.86 2.39
N ARG A 140 1.54 -2.76 3.11
CA ARG A 140 1.57 -2.80 4.59
C ARG A 140 0.32 -3.46 5.16
N ASN A 141 -0.83 -3.07 4.64
CA ASN A 141 -2.11 -3.58 5.14
C ASN A 141 -2.32 -5.04 4.76
N PHE A 142 -1.87 -5.44 3.58
CA PHE A 142 -1.85 -6.84 3.15
C PHE A 142 -0.98 -7.70 4.07
N LEU A 143 0.24 -7.26 4.35
CA LEU A 143 1.16 -8.00 5.22
C LEU A 143 0.65 -8.07 6.66
N LYS A 144 0.05 -7.00 7.17
CA LYS A 144 -0.57 -6.98 8.49
C LYS A 144 -1.71 -7.98 8.58
N GLN A 145 -2.55 -8.04 7.57
CA GLN A 145 -3.66 -9.00 7.51
C GLN A 145 -3.16 -10.44 7.45
N LYS A 146 -2.13 -10.72 6.64
CA LYS A 146 -1.53 -12.06 6.55
C LYS A 146 -0.90 -12.51 7.87
N SER A 147 -0.22 -11.60 8.57
CA SER A 147 0.32 -11.90 9.90
C SER A 147 -0.77 -12.25 10.90
N ALA A 148 -1.89 -11.54 10.87
CA ALA A 148 -3.05 -11.80 11.74
C ALA A 148 -3.69 -13.16 11.41
N GLU A 149 -3.82 -13.51 10.14
CA GLU A 149 -4.35 -14.81 9.71
C GLU A 149 -3.46 -15.98 10.20
N ILE A 150 -2.15 -15.84 10.07
CA ILE A 150 -1.18 -16.85 10.53
C ILE A 150 -1.28 -17.01 12.05
N ALA A 151 -1.34 -15.90 12.78
CA ALA A 151 -1.47 -15.93 14.24
C ALA A 151 -2.77 -16.62 14.69
N ALA A 152 -3.87 -16.43 13.94
CA ALA A 152 -5.15 -17.03 14.26
C ALA A 152 -5.19 -18.55 14.04
N THR A 153 -4.30 -19.09 13.19
CA THR A 153 -4.23 -20.52 12.84
C THR A 153 -3.15 -21.29 13.58
N SER A 154 -2.33 -20.62 14.37
CA SER A 154 -1.22 -21.26 15.11
C SER A 154 -1.55 -21.62 16.55
#